data_f0659ea7240c3590c277892f6c902c60
#
_entry.id   f0659ea7240c3590c277892f6c902c60
#
_cell.length_a   1.000
_cell.length_b   1.000
_cell.length_c   1.000
_cell.angle_alpha   90.00
_cell.angle_beta   90.00
_cell.angle_gamma   90.00
#
_symmetry.space_group_name_H-M   'P 1'
#
loop_
_entity.id
_entity.type
_entity.pdbx_description
1 polymer ?
#
loop_
_entity_poly.entity_id
_entity_poly.type
_entity_poly.pdbx_seq_one_letter_code
_entity_poly.pdbx_strand_id
1 'polypeptide(L)'
;EFMSSNTKKDLVIVTGYQESKLYHILNNKYHFENDQRVKFVGTIYDDALLKSVRKNAFAYLHGHEVGGTNPSLLEALGSTSLNLLLNVGFNQEVGLDSCIYWGKEKNNLKHLIEHVETFDQDYIDTLGKAAKDRIKNAYSWTKIVSDYESLFLRKKDL
;
A
#
# COMPACT_ATOMS: atom_id res chain seq x y z
N GLU A 1 2.98 13.15 9.90
CA GLU A 1 3.32 13.80 8.63
C GLU A 1 2.09 14.10 7.79
N PHE A 2 1.13 13.16 7.65
CA PHE A 2 -0.12 13.44 6.94
C PHE A 2 -0.83 14.69 7.47
N MET A 3 -1.06 14.77 8.78
CA MET A 3 -1.75 15.91 9.42
C MET A 3 -1.02 17.25 9.21
N SER A 4 0.29 17.23 8.99
CA SER A 4 1.09 18.44 8.71
C SER A 4 1.15 18.80 7.22
N SER A 5 0.60 17.96 6.34
CA SER A 5 0.54 18.21 4.90
C SER A 5 -0.63 19.14 4.54
N ASN A 6 -0.50 19.81 3.39
CA ASN A 6 -1.52 20.71 2.86
C ASN A 6 -2.59 19.98 2.03
N THR A 7 -2.55 18.64 1.94
CA THR A 7 -3.53 17.85 1.20
C THR A 7 -4.95 18.13 1.67
N LYS A 8 -5.89 18.13 0.74
CA LYS A 8 -7.34 18.18 1.02
C LYS A 8 -8.00 16.79 0.98
N LYS A 9 -7.21 15.75 0.71
CA LYS A 9 -7.70 14.36 0.66
C LYS A 9 -7.82 13.78 2.06
N ASP A 10 -8.71 12.83 2.22
CA ASP A 10 -8.87 12.06 3.45
C ASP A 10 -7.84 10.92 3.53
N LEU A 11 -7.34 10.64 4.74
CA LEU A 11 -6.62 9.43 5.08
C LEU A 11 -7.61 8.42 5.67
N VAL A 12 -7.99 7.43 4.89
CA VAL A 12 -8.91 6.37 5.32
C VAL A 12 -8.09 5.18 5.86
N ILE A 13 -8.30 4.83 7.11
CA ILE A 13 -7.60 3.73 7.80
C ILE A 13 -8.59 2.61 8.07
N VAL A 14 -8.37 1.46 7.40
CA VAL A 14 -9.21 0.27 7.51
C VAL A 14 -8.58 -0.68 8.52
N THR A 15 -9.05 -0.64 9.77
CA THR A 15 -8.57 -1.49 10.86
C THR A 15 -9.54 -1.46 12.05
N GLY A 16 -9.59 -2.54 12.83
CA GLY A 16 -10.24 -2.52 14.13
C GLY A 16 -9.42 -1.67 15.10
N TYR A 17 -10.01 -0.65 15.70
CA TYR A 17 -9.25 0.34 16.47
C TYR A 17 -9.83 0.63 17.86
N GLN A 18 -11.14 0.46 18.08
CA GLN A 18 -11.82 0.91 19.30
C GLN A 18 -11.24 0.33 20.59
N GLU A 19 -10.82 -0.94 20.58
CA GLU A 19 -10.22 -1.62 21.72
C GLU A 19 -8.67 -1.63 21.68
N SER A 20 -8.07 -0.94 20.71
CA SER A 20 -6.62 -0.95 20.52
C SER A 20 -5.92 0.00 21.49
N LYS A 21 -5.12 -0.55 22.41
CA LYS A 21 -4.23 0.25 23.27
C LYS A 21 -3.30 1.16 22.46
N LEU A 22 -2.79 0.68 21.33
CA LEU A 22 -1.93 1.44 20.46
C LEU A 22 -2.63 2.66 19.86
N TYR A 23 -3.90 2.50 19.45
CA TYR A 23 -4.72 3.61 18.95
C TYR A 23 -4.79 4.74 19.98
N HIS A 24 -5.14 4.42 21.24
CA HIS A 24 -5.25 5.41 22.30
C HIS A 24 -3.91 6.08 22.64
N ILE A 25 -2.82 5.32 22.69
CA ILE A 25 -1.46 5.87 22.91
C ILE A 25 -1.10 6.85 21.79
N LEU A 26 -1.34 6.49 20.54
CA LEU A 26 -1.02 7.32 19.39
C LEU A 26 -1.94 8.56 19.32
N ASN A 27 -3.23 8.40 19.61
CA ASN A 27 -4.13 9.55 19.64
C ASN A 27 -3.79 10.54 20.75
N ASN A 28 -3.44 10.06 21.94
CA ASN A 28 -2.98 10.92 23.04
C ASN A 28 -1.71 11.69 22.69
N LYS A 29 -0.84 11.10 21.87
CA LYS A 29 0.43 11.71 21.45
C LYS A 29 0.28 12.68 20.29
N TYR A 30 -0.54 12.34 19.31
CA TYR A 30 -0.61 13.05 18.03
C TYR A 30 -1.93 13.76 17.80
N HIS A 31 -2.96 13.50 18.61
CA HIS A 31 -4.29 14.12 18.54
C HIS A 31 -4.93 14.03 17.15
N PHE A 32 -4.75 12.87 16.46
CA PHE A 32 -5.18 12.72 15.07
C PHE A 32 -6.71 12.73 14.92
N GLU A 33 -7.49 12.45 15.98
CA GLU A 33 -8.96 12.61 15.97
C GLU A 33 -9.41 14.07 15.79
N ASN A 34 -8.53 15.04 16.05
CA ASN A 34 -8.82 16.45 15.81
C ASN A 34 -8.69 16.84 14.32
N ASP A 35 -8.08 15.99 13.49
CA ASP A 35 -7.98 16.22 12.05
C ASP A 35 -9.13 15.50 11.33
N GLN A 36 -10.10 16.24 10.85
CA GLN A 36 -11.28 15.69 10.17
C GLN A 36 -10.94 14.88 8.90
N ARG A 37 -9.74 15.02 8.36
CA ARG A 37 -9.25 14.22 7.21
C ARG A 37 -8.83 12.81 7.62
N VAL A 38 -8.56 12.54 8.89
CA VAL A 38 -8.16 11.20 9.37
C VAL A 38 -9.41 10.42 9.74
N LYS A 39 -9.68 9.33 9.01
CA LYS A 39 -10.90 8.54 9.13
C LYS A 39 -10.61 7.08 9.41
N PHE A 40 -10.95 6.62 10.60
CA PHE A 40 -10.94 5.21 10.95
C PHE A 40 -12.32 4.62 10.63
N VAL A 41 -12.37 3.65 9.71
CA VAL A 41 -13.64 3.07 9.23
C VAL A 41 -13.92 1.66 9.78
N GLY A 42 -13.10 1.21 10.74
CA GLY A 42 -13.21 -0.15 11.26
C GLY A 42 -12.65 -1.22 10.31
N THR A 43 -12.88 -2.49 10.65
CA THR A 43 -12.48 -3.62 9.80
C THR A 43 -13.53 -3.84 8.72
N ILE A 44 -13.10 -3.99 7.47
CA ILE A 44 -13.96 -4.36 6.34
C ILE A 44 -13.71 -5.84 6.04
N TYR A 45 -14.72 -6.70 6.24
CA TYR A 45 -14.68 -8.14 5.96
C TYR A 45 -15.22 -8.48 4.57
N ASP A 46 -15.91 -7.57 3.91
CA ASP A 46 -16.41 -7.72 2.55
C ASP A 46 -15.27 -7.43 1.57
N ASP A 47 -14.76 -8.47 0.91
CA ASP A 47 -13.67 -8.38 -0.06
C ASP A 47 -14.03 -7.48 -1.26
N ALA A 48 -15.28 -7.51 -1.71
CA ALA A 48 -15.73 -6.66 -2.83
C ALA A 48 -15.72 -5.18 -2.44
N LEU A 49 -16.18 -4.86 -1.23
CA LEU A 49 -16.13 -3.51 -0.69
C LEU A 49 -14.68 -3.05 -0.49
N LEU A 50 -13.82 -3.89 0.12
CA LEU A 50 -12.41 -3.55 0.34
C LEU A 50 -11.67 -3.30 -0.98
N LYS A 51 -11.93 -4.13 -1.98
CA LYS A 51 -11.40 -3.94 -3.34
C LYS A 51 -11.91 -2.66 -3.99
N SER A 52 -13.19 -2.33 -3.78
CA SER A 52 -13.78 -1.08 -4.26
C SER A 52 -13.15 0.15 -3.60
N VAL A 53 -12.92 0.12 -2.28
CA VAL A 53 -12.22 1.19 -1.55
C VAL A 53 -10.83 1.41 -2.14
N ARG A 54 -10.04 0.35 -2.34
CA ARG A 54 -8.70 0.45 -2.93
C ARG A 54 -8.74 0.97 -4.37
N LYS A 55 -9.66 0.49 -5.19
CA LYS A 55 -9.78 0.89 -6.60
C LYS A 55 -10.13 2.37 -6.76
N ASN A 56 -10.93 2.91 -5.84
CA ASN A 56 -11.38 4.31 -5.90
C ASN A 56 -10.51 5.25 -5.06
N ALA A 57 -9.50 4.74 -4.35
CA ALA A 57 -8.55 5.56 -3.64
C ALA A 57 -7.65 6.32 -4.62
N PHE A 58 -7.36 7.60 -4.30
CA PHE A 58 -6.37 8.38 -5.04
C PHE A 58 -5.00 7.72 -4.98
N ALA A 59 -4.59 7.27 -3.79
CA ALA A 59 -3.35 6.53 -3.57
C ALA A 59 -3.51 5.52 -2.43
N TYR A 60 -2.71 4.47 -2.45
CA TYR A 60 -2.54 3.55 -1.34
C TYR A 60 -1.22 3.83 -0.62
N LEU A 61 -1.29 4.02 0.69
CA LEU A 61 -0.11 4.27 1.53
C LEU A 61 0.27 3.00 2.29
N HIS A 62 1.50 2.52 2.10
CA HIS A 62 2.03 1.30 2.73
C HIS A 62 3.23 1.63 3.62
N GLY A 63 3.09 1.38 4.91
CA GLY A 63 4.11 1.72 5.92
C GLY A 63 4.71 0.50 6.64
N HIS A 64 4.53 -0.74 6.16
CA HIS A 64 5.13 -1.92 6.79
C HIS A 64 6.64 -1.87 6.66
N GLU A 65 7.31 -2.08 7.79
CA GLU A 65 8.76 -1.99 7.91
C GLU A 65 9.42 -3.36 8.10
N VAL A 66 8.68 -4.32 8.63
CA VAL A 66 9.18 -5.65 8.99
C VAL A 66 8.29 -6.72 8.36
N GLY A 67 8.90 -7.75 7.81
CA GLY A 67 8.21 -8.89 7.22
C GLY A 67 8.75 -9.25 5.84
N GLY A 68 7.94 -9.94 5.07
CA GLY A 68 8.18 -10.30 3.67
C GLY A 68 7.07 -9.75 2.78
N THR A 69 6.74 -10.50 1.73
CA THR A 69 5.61 -10.14 0.83
C THR A 69 4.31 -10.00 1.61
N ASN A 70 3.75 -8.80 1.60
CA ASN A 70 2.53 -8.48 2.34
C ASN A 70 1.29 -8.65 1.43
N PRO A 71 0.31 -9.51 1.80
CA PRO A 71 -0.90 -9.72 0.99
C PRO A 71 -1.66 -8.42 0.70
N SER A 72 -1.80 -7.52 1.69
CA SER A 72 -2.48 -6.24 1.48
C SER A 72 -1.76 -5.34 0.47
N LEU A 73 -0.42 -5.44 0.37
CA LEU A 73 0.35 -4.73 -0.66
C LEU A 73 0.07 -5.31 -2.05
N LEU A 74 0.05 -6.65 -2.19
CA LEU A 74 -0.26 -7.29 -3.47
C LEU A 74 -1.67 -6.93 -3.96
N GLU A 75 -2.65 -6.92 -3.05
CA GLU A 75 -4.03 -6.53 -3.36
C GLU A 75 -4.14 -5.05 -3.75
N ALA A 76 -3.37 -4.17 -3.10
CA ALA A 76 -3.33 -2.75 -3.45
C ALA A 76 -2.71 -2.53 -4.83
N LEU A 77 -1.55 -3.14 -5.12
CA LEU A 77 -0.92 -3.09 -6.43
C LEU A 77 -1.82 -3.61 -7.55
N GLY A 78 -2.64 -4.63 -7.26
CA GLY A 78 -3.62 -5.16 -8.19
C GLY A 78 -4.87 -4.28 -8.40
N SER A 79 -5.09 -3.27 -7.54
CA SER A 79 -6.35 -2.52 -7.50
C SER A 79 -6.16 -1.01 -7.65
N THR A 80 -5.19 -0.42 -6.95
CA THR A 80 -4.93 1.03 -6.88
C THR A 80 -3.89 1.44 -7.92
N SER A 81 -4.09 2.58 -8.58
CA SER A 81 -3.13 3.04 -9.60
C SER A 81 -1.89 3.69 -9.02
N LEU A 82 -1.99 4.44 -7.93
CA LEU A 82 -0.87 5.12 -7.28
C LEU A 82 -0.56 4.46 -5.93
N ASN A 83 0.64 3.90 -5.78
CA ASN A 83 1.06 3.20 -4.58
C ASN A 83 2.30 3.86 -3.97
N LEU A 84 2.19 4.32 -2.71
CA LEU A 84 3.24 5.02 -1.96
C LEU A 84 3.79 4.10 -0.89
N LEU A 85 4.98 3.57 -1.07
CA LEU A 85 5.55 2.53 -0.22
C LEU A 85 6.69 3.06 0.65
N LEU A 86 6.75 2.59 1.91
CA LEU A 86 7.94 2.79 2.73
C LEU A 86 9.15 2.14 2.05
N ASN A 87 10.23 2.88 1.92
CA ASN A 87 11.46 2.49 1.25
C ASN A 87 12.26 1.48 2.09
N VAL A 88 11.86 0.20 2.02
CA VAL A 88 12.55 -0.94 2.62
C VAL A 88 12.64 -2.07 1.60
N GLY A 89 13.67 -2.95 1.74
CA GLY A 89 14.04 -3.92 0.72
C GLY A 89 12.89 -4.78 0.20
N PHE A 90 12.06 -5.35 1.08
CA PHE A 90 10.94 -6.20 0.64
C PHE A 90 9.79 -5.43 -0.03
N ASN A 91 9.57 -4.16 0.31
CA ASN A 91 8.61 -3.32 -0.42
C ASN A 91 9.14 -2.97 -1.81
N GLN A 92 10.45 -2.68 -1.92
CA GLN A 92 11.11 -2.44 -3.20
C GLN A 92 11.08 -3.67 -4.10
N GLU A 93 11.32 -4.87 -3.54
CA GLU A 93 11.26 -6.14 -4.28
C GLU A 93 9.86 -6.38 -4.88
N VAL A 94 8.81 -6.05 -4.14
CA VAL A 94 7.43 -6.22 -4.60
C VAL A 94 7.05 -5.14 -5.61
N GLY A 95 7.29 -3.87 -5.29
CA GLY A 95 6.78 -2.72 -6.05
C GLY A 95 7.62 -2.35 -7.28
N LEU A 96 8.94 -2.55 -7.22
CA LEU A 96 9.89 -2.12 -8.26
C LEU A 96 9.60 -0.66 -8.71
N ASP A 97 9.67 -0.40 -10.02
CA ASP A 97 9.43 0.92 -10.61
C ASP A 97 7.94 1.28 -10.77
N SER A 98 7.03 0.42 -10.31
CA SER A 98 5.59 0.67 -10.38
C SER A 98 5.03 1.47 -9.21
N CYS A 99 5.88 1.87 -8.26
CA CYS A 99 5.52 2.54 -7.02
C CYS A 99 6.40 3.77 -6.78
N ILE A 100 5.90 4.67 -5.94
CA ILE A 100 6.69 5.79 -5.41
C ILE A 100 7.09 5.47 -3.98
N TYR A 101 8.33 5.77 -3.62
CA TYR A 101 8.88 5.39 -2.32
C TYR A 101 9.11 6.60 -1.42
N TRP A 102 8.85 6.42 -0.12
CA TRP A 102 9.10 7.41 0.90
C TRP A 102 10.02 6.86 2.01
N GLY A 103 10.84 7.75 2.54
CA GLY A 103 11.76 7.46 3.65
C GLY A 103 11.20 7.91 5.00
N LYS A 104 11.94 7.59 6.08
CA LYS A 104 11.58 7.96 7.46
C LYS A 104 12.11 9.34 7.88
N GLU A 105 12.83 10.00 7.00
CA GLU A 105 13.35 11.34 7.26
C GLU A 105 12.17 12.29 7.48
N LYS A 106 12.39 13.24 8.41
CA LYS A 106 11.37 14.23 8.76
C LYS A 106 10.85 14.95 7.51
N ASN A 107 9.55 15.02 7.38
CA ASN A 107 8.78 15.61 6.27
C ASN A 107 8.89 14.89 4.93
N ASN A 108 9.59 13.76 4.82
CA ASN A 108 9.70 13.03 3.55
C ASN A 108 8.32 12.58 3.04
N LEU A 109 7.55 11.87 3.89
CA LEU A 109 6.19 11.45 3.52
C LEU A 109 5.26 12.65 3.31
N LYS A 110 5.38 13.72 4.11
CA LYS A 110 4.60 14.94 3.91
C LYS A 110 4.81 15.51 2.52
N HIS A 111 6.07 15.71 2.13
CA HIS A 111 6.40 16.25 0.80
C HIS A 111 5.95 15.32 -0.32
N LEU A 112 6.06 14.00 -0.12
CA LEU A 112 5.57 13.05 -1.11
C LEU A 112 4.06 13.16 -1.29
N ILE A 113 3.27 13.21 -0.20
CA ILE A 113 1.81 13.37 -0.27
C ILE A 113 1.42 14.62 -1.06
N GLU A 114 2.11 15.73 -0.81
CA GLU A 114 1.86 17.00 -1.52
C GLU A 114 2.30 16.92 -2.99
N HIS A 115 3.43 16.27 -3.25
CA HIS A 115 4.00 16.16 -4.60
C HIS A 115 3.17 15.28 -5.53
N VAL A 116 2.67 14.13 -5.07
CA VAL A 116 1.89 13.23 -5.92
C VAL A 116 0.54 13.83 -6.37
N GLU A 117 0.06 14.86 -5.69
CA GLU A 117 -1.13 15.60 -6.14
C GLU A 117 -0.88 16.45 -7.39
N THR A 118 0.38 16.68 -7.76
CA THR A 118 0.77 17.39 -8.99
C THR A 118 0.95 16.47 -10.19
N PHE A 119 0.87 15.14 -9.99
CA PHE A 119 1.02 14.18 -11.08
C PHE A 119 -0.15 14.27 -12.06
N ASP A 120 0.14 14.19 -13.34
CA ASP A 120 -0.89 14.05 -14.36
C ASP A 120 -1.49 12.63 -14.34
N GLN A 121 -2.67 12.50 -14.91
CA GLN A 121 -3.41 11.24 -14.91
C GLN A 121 -2.71 10.18 -15.75
N ASP A 122 -2.05 10.53 -16.84
CA ASP A 122 -1.35 9.60 -17.73
C ASP A 122 -0.17 8.93 -17.00
N TYR A 123 0.54 9.70 -16.17
CA TYR A 123 1.62 9.15 -15.34
C TYR A 123 1.09 8.20 -14.27
N ILE A 124 0.00 8.59 -13.58
CA ILE A 124 -0.67 7.73 -12.59
C ILE A 124 -1.17 6.43 -13.23
N ASP A 125 -1.77 6.50 -14.42
CA ASP A 125 -2.27 5.34 -15.14
C ASP A 125 -1.14 4.42 -15.61
N THR A 126 0.00 4.99 -15.99
CA THR A 126 1.22 4.25 -16.35
C THR A 126 1.74 3.45 -15.15
N LEU A 127 1.85 4.07 -13.97
CA LEU A 127 2.24 3.39 -12.73
C LEU A 127 1.23 2.29 -12.37
N GLY A 128 -0.06 2.58 -12.45
CA GLY A 128 -1.12 1.62 -12.15
C GLY A 128 -1.14 0.42 -13.09
N LYS A 129 -0.85 0.62 -14.36
CA LYS A 129 -0.69 -0.47 -15.33
C LYS A 129 0.54 -1.33 -14.98
N ALA A 130 1.68 -0.71 -14.73
CA ALA A 130 2.90 -1.40 -14.35
C ALA A 130 2.72 -2.22 -13.07
N ALA A 131 2.03 -1.68 -12.04
CA ALA A 131 1.72 -2.38 -10.80
C ALA A 131 0.85 -3.63 -11.05
N LYS A 132 -0.21 -3.52 -11.83
CA LYS A 132 -1.09 -4.65 -12.19
C LYS A 132 -0.36 -5.71 -13.00
N ASP A 133 0.47 -5.31 -13.95
CA ASP A 133 1.30 -6.23 -14.75
C ASP A 133 2.32 -6.95 -13.86
N ARG A 134 2.93 -6.25 -12.90
CA ARG A 134 3.84 -6.85 -11.90
C ARG A 134 3.14 -7.95 -11.11
N ILE A 135 1.93 -7.70 -10.59
CA ILE A 135 1.15 -8.69 -9.82
C ILE A 135 0.79 -9.89 -10.70
N LYS A 136 0.29 -9.64 -11.90
CA LYS A 136 -0.09 -10.71 -12.84
C LYS A 136 1.09 -11.62 -13.20
N ASN A 137 2.27 -11.04 -13.42
CA ASN A 137 3.43 -11.76 -13.93
C ASN A 137 4.25 -12.45 -12.83
N ALA A 138 4.31 -11.90 -11.61
CA ALA A 138 5.18 -12.39 -10.55
C ALA A 138 4.43 -13.05 -9.38
N TYR A 139 3.18 -12.66 -9.12
CA TYR A 139 2.42 -13.07 -7.93
C TYR A 139 1.10 -13.78 -8.25
N SER A 140 0.85 -14.15 -9.51
CA SER A 140 -0.32 -14.96 -9.86
C SER A 140 -0.17 -16.40 -9.36
N TRP A 141 -1.28 -17.01 -8.95
CA TRP A 141 -1.30 -18.43 -8.57
C TRP A 141 -0.72 -19.34 -9.66
N THR A 142 -1.03 -19.07 -10.93
CA THR A 142 -0.49 -19.83 -12.06
C THR A 142 1.04 -19.80 -12.08
N LYS A 143 1.65 -18.62 -11.87
CA LYS A 143 3.11 -18.47 -11.82
C LYS A 143 3.70 -19.22 -10.63
N ILE A 144 3.12 -19.03 -9.44
CA ILE A 144 3.61 -19.66 -8.20
C ILE A 144 3.54 -21.19 -8.31
N VAL A 145 2.41 -21.73 -8.78
CA VAL A 145 2.26 -23.19 -8.97
C VAL A 145 3.27 -23.71 -9.96
N SER A 146 3.45 -23.06 -11.11
CA SER A 146 4.45 -23.46 -12.12
C SER A 146 5.88 -23.46 -11.58
N ASP A 147 6.23 -22.48 -10.72
CA ASP A 147 7.55 -22.42 -10.10
C ASP A 147 7.78 -23.59 -9.12
N TYR A 148 6.77 -23.92 -8.31
CA TYR A 148 6.83 -25.09 -7.43
C TYR A 148 6.91 -26.41 -8.21
N GLU A 149 6.09 -26.58 -9.25
CA GLU A 149 6.18 -27.77 -10.13
C GLU A 149 7.57 -27.94 -10.73
N SER A 150 8.14 -26.85 -11.25
CA SER A 150 9.50 -26.85 -11.81
C SER A 150 10.56 -27.24 -10.77
N LEU A 151 10.39 -26.77 -9.52
CA LEU A 151 11.29 -27.10 -8.42
C LEU A 151 11.22 -28.59 -8.05
N PHE A 152 10.00 -29.15 -7.99
CA PHE A 152 9.80 -30.55 -7.64
C PHE A 152 10.25 -31.51 -8.75
N LEU A 153 10.05 -31.13 -10.01
CA LEU A 153 10.50 -31.95 -11.15
C LEU A 153 12.02 -32.01 -11.25
N ARG A 154 12.73 -30.89 -11.01
CA ARG A 154 14.19 -30.84 -11.02
C ARG A 154 14.85 -31.76 -9.96
N LYS A 155 14.16 -32.05 -8.84
CA LYS A 155 14.66 -32.96 -7.80
C LYS A 155 14.52 -34.45 -8.13
N LYS A 156 13.85 -34.81 -9.22
CA LYS A 156 13.72 -36.21 -9.66
C LYS A 156 14.94 -36.70 -10.46
N ASP A 157 15.82 -35.79 -10.88
CA ASP A 157 17.03 -36.12 -11.68
C ASP A 157 18.32 -36.11 -10.85
N LEU A 158 18.21 -36.15 -9.52
CA LEU A 158 19.30 -36.29 -8.53
C LEU A 158 19.13 -37.60 -7.73
#